data_666ec8419d4774cc367093d347a14c92
#
_entry.id   666ec8419d4774cc367093d347a14c92
#
_cell.length_a   1.000
_cell.length_b   1.000
_cell.length_c   1.000
_cell.angle_alpha   90.00
_cell.angle_beta   90.00
_cell.angle_gamma   90.00
#
_symmetry.space_group_name_H-M   'P 1'
#
loop_
_entity.id
_entity.type
_entity.pdbx_description
1 polymer ?
#
loop_
_entity_poly.entity_id
_entity_poly.type
_entity_poly.pdbx_seq_one_letter_code
_entity_poly.pdbx_strand_id
1 'polypeptide(L)'
;MQSILIAVGGNSLIRAGEKGTVTEQMVNARRTAAAIVGLARGGYRIIITHGNGPQVGAQLLRSERTSDQVPAQTLDVCGAASQGEIGYLLAQALRRELSAAGLMVPVVGVVTQTVVSATDPAMQHPTKPIGPFYSRADAEEKKRLFGWTIVEDAARGYRRVVPSPEPVEIVELEVIRDVVEAGVLVIACGGGGIPVVRANGGFEGVEAVIDKDRASALLASELGVDVFAISTDTDYVYLDYKKPTQSPLTCVAAEDLESHYRTGHFPPGNMGPKVESALRFLRARGKQVIITSYEHLCDAVAGKAGTRILPATDHRRDAEDAEKCETAKK
;
A
#
# COMPACT_ATOMS: atom_id res chain seq x y z
N MET A 1 -0.04 -23.99 -5.85
CA MET A 1 0.74 -22.79 -6.24
C MET A 1 0.53 -21.78 -5.12
N GLN A 2 1.59 -21.28 -4.51
CA GLN A 2 1.48 -20.27 -3.45
C GLN A 2 1.04 -18.91 -4.00
N SER A 3 0.32 -18.16 -3.19
CA SER A 3 -0.15 -16.82 -3.53
C SER A 3 0.53 -15.75 -2.68
N ILE A 4 0.83 -14.62 -3.31
CA ILE A 4 1.45 -13.48 -2.64
C ILE A 4 0.74 -12.18 -3.02
N LEU A 5 0.38 -11.37 -2.02
CA LEU A 5 -0.02 -10.00 -2.23
C LEU A 5 1.14 -9.08 -1.88
N ILE A 6 1.48 -8.18 -2.81
CA ILE A 6 2.59 -7.23 -2.68
C ILE A 6 2.02 -5.81 -2.60
N ALA A 7 2.13 -5.19 -1.43
CA ALA A 7 1.77 -3.78 -1.24
C ALA A 7 2.95 -2.88 -1.61
N VAL A 8 2.91 -2.33 -2.81
CA VAL A 8 3.98 -1.45 -3.35
C VAL A 8 3.86 -0.04 -2.78
N GLY A 9 4.94 0.49 -2.21
CA GLY A 9 4.99 1.83 -1.63
C GLY A 9 4.79 2.93 -2.68
N GLY A 10 4.26 4.10 -2.28
CA GLY A 10 4.10 5.24 -3.19
C GLY A 10 5.42 5.76 -3.77
N ASN A 11 6.50 5.65 -3.01
CA ASN A 11 7.87 6.01 -3.45
C ASN A 11 8.45 5.03 -4.48
N SER A 12 7.82 3.90 -4.74
CA SER A 12 8.24 2.95 -5.78
C SER A 12 7.98 3.46 -7.21
N LEU A 13 7.14 4.51 -7.37
CA LEU A 13 6.86 5.13 -8.66
C LEU A 13 7.41 6.55 -8.78
N ILE A 14 7.45 7.31 -7.68
CA ILE A 14 8.06 8.64 -7.63
C ILE A 14 8.98 8.67 -6.41
N ARG A 15 10.28 8.77 -6.64
CA ARG A 15 11.30 8.79 -5.59
C ARG A 15 11.53 10.19 -5.04
N ALA A 16 12.13 10.26 -3.88
CA ALA A 16 12.54 11.55 -3.31
C ALA A 16 13.47 12.32 -4.29
N GLY A 17 13.12 13.58 -4.55
CA GLY A 17 13.83 14.45 -5.48
C GLY A 17 13.42 14.34 -6.96
N GLU A 18 12.57 13.37 -7.33
CA GLU A 18 12.01 13.28 -8.68
C GLU A 18 10.81 14.22 -8.87
N LYS A 19 10.61 14.67 -10.11
CA LYS A 19 9.46 15.53 -10.49
C LYS A 19 8.16 14.73 -10.69
N GLY A 20 8.24 13.40 -10.81
CA GLY A 20 7.12 12.52 -11.09
C GLY A 20 6.64 12.60 -12.54
N THR A 21 7.55 12.87 -13.49
CA THR A 21 7.22 12.80 -14.92
C THR A 21 6.86 11.37 -15.31
N VAL A 22 6.07 11.20 -16.38
CA VAL A 22 5.71 9.86 -16.88
C VAL A 22 6.94 9.01 -17.17
N THR A 23 8.02 9.61 -17.67
CA THR A 23 9.29 8.92 -17.94
C THR A 23 9.93 8.40 -16.66
N GLU A 24 10.02 9.22 -15.61
CA GLU A 24 10.54 8.80 -14.30
C GLU A 24 9.68 7.70 -13.68
N GLN A 25 8.37 7.88 -13.69
CA GLN A 25 7.41 6.86 -13.18
C GLN A 25 7.56 5.53 -13.94
N MET A 26 7.70 5.55 -15.28
CA MET A 26 7.90 4.33 -16.07
C MET A 26 9.24 3.65 -15.76
N VAL A 27 10.34 4.40 -15.55
CA VAL A 27 11.63 3.83 -15.12
C VAL A 27 11.48 3.13 -13.78
N ASN A 28 10.82 3.75 -12.83
CA ASN A 28 10.61 3.18 -11.50
C ASN A 28 9.64 1.98 -11.52
N ALA A 29 8.57 2.05 -12.33
CA ALA A 29 7.67 0.92 -12.57
C ALA A 29 8.40 -0.32 -13.12
N ARG A 30 9.37 -0.13 -14.04
CA ARG A 30 10.19 -1.23 -14.57
C ARG A 30 11.09 -1.85 -13.50
N ARG A 31 11.70 -1.05 -12.63
CA ARG A 31 12.50 -1.57 -11.50
C ARG A 31 11.66 -2.42 -10.56
N THR A 32 10.46 -1.92 -10.22
CA THR A 32 9.49 -2.67 -9.40
C THR A 32 9.05 -3.96 -10.10
N ALA A 33 8.74 -3.89 -11.40
CA ALA A 33 8.35 -5.05 -12.20
C ALA A 33 9.45 -6.11 -12.26
N ALA A 34 10.70 -5.73 -12.47
CA ALA A 34 11.85 -6.64 -12.51
C ALA A 34 11.99 -7.44 -11.20
N ALA A 35 11.80 -6.79 -10.05
CA ALA A 35 11.80 -7.46 -8.74
C ALA A 35 10.63 -8.47 -8.61
N ILE A 36 9.44 -8.12 -9.12
CA ILE A 36 8.22 -8.96 -9.03
C ILE A 36 8.33 -10.18 -9.96
N VAL A 37 8.93 -10.03 -11.15
CA VAL A 37 9.08 -11.13 -12.13
C VAL A 37 9.88 -12.31 -11.57
N GLY A 38 10.81 -12.07 -10.64
CA GLY A 38 11.51 -13.15 -9.93
C GLY A 38 10.55 -14.07 -9.15
N LEU A 39 9.49 -13.52 -8.56
CA LEU A 39 8.47 -14.29 -7.85
C LEU A 39 7.56 -15.05 -8.84
N ALA A 40 7.23 -14.45 -10.00
CA ALA A 40 6.49 -15.15 -11.06
C ALA A 40 7.27 -16.37 -11.57
N ARG A 41 8.59 -16.28 -11.72
CA ARG A 41 9.46 -17.44 -12.03
C ARG A 41 9.42 -18.51 -10.94
N GLY A 42 9.30 -18.10 -9.68
CA GLY A 42 9.12 -19.00 -8.55
C GLY A 42 7.74 -19.67 -8.48
N GLY A 43 6.85 -19.39 -9.44
CA GLY A 43 5.51 -19.98 -9.53
C GLY A 43 4.48 -19.40 -8.56
N TYR A 44 4.69 -18.17 -8.07
CA TYR A 44 3.69 -17.50 -7.24
C TYR A 44 2.54 -16.94 -8.08
N ARG A 45 1.30 -17.05 -7.58
CA ARG A 45 0.17 -16.21 -8.01
C ARG A 45 0.32 -14.84 -7.35
N ILE A 46 0.34 -13.78 -8.15
CA ILE A 46 0.75 -12.46 -7.67
C ILE A 46 -0.40 -11.47 -7.75
N ILE A 47 -0.68 -10.82 -6.64
CA ILE A 47 -1.56 -9.67 -6.52
C ILE A 47 -0.71 -8.47 -6.12
N ILE A 48 -0.94 -7.31 -6.74
CA ILE A 48 -0.22 -6.07 -6.46
C ILE A 48 -1.22 -5.01 -6.03
N THR A 49 -0.96 -4.38 -4.90
CA THR A 49 -1.58 -3.11 -4.52
C THR A 49 -0.52 -2.01 -4.57
N HIS A 50 -0.91 -0.76 -4.72
CA HIS A 50 0.04 0.35 -4.79
C HIS A 50 -0.48 1.59 -4.06
N GLY A 51 0.45 2.44 -3.59
CA GLY A 51 0.12 3.78 -3.14
C GLY A 51 -0.11 4.73 -4.33
N ASN A 52 -0.78 5.86 -4.10
CA ASN A 52 -1.07 6.87 -5.11
C ASN A 52 -0.92 8.31 -4.61
N GLY A 53 -0.38 8.53 -3.42
CA GLY A 53 -0.36 9.85 -2.78
C GLY A 53 0.10 11.01 -3.67
N PRO A 54 1.25 10.91 -4.36
CA PRO A 54 1.68 11.94 -5.30
C PRO A 54 0.73 12.12 -6.50
N GLN A 55 0.25 11.01 -7.07
CA GLN A 55 -0.59 11.02 -8.27
C GLN A 55 -1.99 11.59 -7.98
N VAL A 56 -2.67 11.14 -6.92
CA VAL A 56 -3.98 11.68 -6.56
C VAL A 56 -3.89 13.17 -6.22
N GLY A 57 -2.80 13.59 -5.58
CA GLY A 57 -2.53 14.99 -5.33
C GLY A 57 -2.34 15.81 -6.59
N ALA A 58 -1.64 15.26 -7.59
CA ALA A 58 -1.45 15.90 -8.88
C ALA A 58 -2.77 16.01 -9.67
N GLN A 59 -3.61 14.96 -9.66
CA GLN A 59 -4.95 14.98 -10.29
C GLN A 59 -5.82 16.03 -9.64
N LEU A 60 -5.86 16.08 -8.31
CA LEU A 60 -6.63 17.10 -7.58
C LEU A 60 -6.17 18.52 -7.93
N LEU A 61 -4.85 18.77 -7.94
CA LEU A 61 -4.30 20.08 -8.29
C LEU A 61 -4.63 20.50 -9.73
N ARG A 62 -4.58 19.57 -10.70
CA ARG A 62 -4.99 19.82 -12.09
C ARG A 62 -6.46 20.20 -12.14
N SER A 63 -7.31 19.42 -11.48
CA SER A 63 -8.75 19.65 -11.40
C SER A 63 -9.09 21.04 -10.81
N GLU A 64 -8.42 21.43 -9.73
CA GLU A 64 -8.62 22.74 -9.11
C GLU A 64 -8.21 23.91 -10.00
N ARG A 65 -7.04 23.78 -10.65
CA ARG A 65 -6.49 24.86 -11.48
C ARG A 65 -7.25 25.10 -12.79
N THR A 66 -8.07 24.15 -13.19
CA THR A 66 -8.87 24.24 -14.43
C THR A 66 -10.36 24.33 -14.15
N SER A 67 -10.76 24.54 -12.90
CA SER A 67 -12.17 24.56 -12.48
C SER A 67 -13.00 25.72 -13.08
N ASP A 68 -12.33 26.73 -13.60
CA ASP A 68 -12.91 27.80 -14.38
C ASP A 68 -13.21 27.43 -15.84
N GLN A 69 -12.62 26.38 -16.37
CA GLN A 69 -12.74 25.90 -17.75
C GLN A 69 -13.54 24.59 -17.85
N VAL A 70 -13.34 23.69 -16.89
CA VAL A 70 -14.03 22.40 -16.81
C VAL A 70 -14.45 22.11 -15.37
N PRO A 71 -15.57 21.40 -15.13
CA PRO A 71 -16.00 21.08 -13.77
C PRO A 71 -14.92 20.36 -12.98
N ALA A 72 -14.70 20.78 -11.73
CA ALA A 72 -13.75 20.13 -10.83
C ALA A 72 -14.18 18.70 -10.50
N GLN A 73 -13.23 17.80 -10.43
CA GLN A 73 -13.45 16.41 -10.02
C GLN A 73 -13.41 16.28 -8.50
N THR A 74 -14.21 15.38 -7.98
CA THR A 74 -14.18 14.97 -6.57
C THR A 74 -12.95 14.12 -6.25
N LEU A 75 -12.59 13.99 -4.98
CA LEU A 75 -11.38 13.27 -4.57
C LEU A 75 -11.45 11.77 -4.90
N ASP A 76 -12.60 11.15 -4.78
CA ASP A 76 -12.84 9.74 -5.17
C ASP A 76 -12.61 9.53 -6.67
N VAL A 77 -13.08 10.43 -7.53
CA VAL A 77 -12.83 10.39 -8.99
C VAL A 77 -11.34 10.61 -9.30
N CYS A 78 -10.67 11.54 -8.59
CA CYS A 78 -9.21 11.69 -8.69
C CYS A 78 -8.47 10.41 -8.24
N GLY A 79 -9.00 9.71 -7.23
CA GLY A 79 -8.54 8.40 -6.79
C GLY A 79 -8.64 7.36 -7.90
N ALA A 80 -9.82 7.26 -8.54
CA ALA A 80 -10.07 6.37 -9.67
C ALA A 80 -9.14 6.66 -10.85
N ALA A 81 -8.96 7.92 -11.23
CA ALA A 81 -8.03 8.32 -12.28
C ALA A 81 -6.59 7.89 -11.97
N SER A 82 -6.15 8.01 -10.69
CA SER A 82 -4.82 7.57 -10.27
C SER A 82 -4.64 6.06 -10.33
N GLN A 83 -5.69 5.26 -10.09
CA GLN A 83 -5.65 3.81 -10.28
C GLN A 83 -5.45 3.45 -11.76
N GLY A 84 -6.13 4.14 -12.67
CA GLY A 84 -5.96 3.97 -14.10
C GLY A 84 -4.54 4.34 -14.56
N GLU A 85 -4.02 5.49 -14.13
CA GLU A 85 -2.66 5.95 -14.46
C GLU A 85 -1.60 4.95 -13.97
N ILE A 86 -1.60 4.60 -12.70
CA ILE A 86 -0.59 3.73 -12.10
C ILE A 86 -0.75 2.29 -12.58
N GLY A 87 -1.99 1.79 -12.64
CA GLY A 87 -2.29 0.44 -13.14
C GLY A 87 -1.81 0.25 -14.58
N TYR A 88 -1.99 1.25 -15.44
CA TYR A 88 -1.46 1.24 -16.80
C TYR A 88 0.08 1.16 -16.82
N LEU A 89 0.77 2.03 -16.08
CA LEU A 89 2.24 2.06 -16.04
C LEU A 89 2.83 0.74 -15.50
N LEU A 90 2.27 0.21 -14.42
CA LEU A 90 2.70 -1.07 -13.85
C LEU A 90 2.41 -2.24 -14.78
N ALA A 91 1.22 -2.30 -15.40
CA ALA A 91 0.88 -3.37 -16.35
C ALA A 91 1.80 -3.38 -17.57
N GLN A 92 2.15 -2.20 -18.12
CA GLN A 92 3.11 -2.07 -19.19
C GLN A 92 4.51 -2.57 -18.79
N ALA A 93 4.98 -2.15 -17.62
CA ALA A 93 6.27 -2.56 -17.10
C ALA A 93 6.33 -4.08 -16.85
N LEU A 94 5.31 -4.63 -16.18
CA LEU A 94 5.22 -6.06 -15.87
C LEU A 94 5.17 -6.92 -17.15
N ARG A 95 4.33 -6.57 -18.11
CA ARG A 95 4.26 -7.32 -19.40
C ARG A 95 5.61 -7.35 -20.10
N ARG A 96 6.33 -6.23 -20.12
CA ARG A 96 7.66 -6.15 -20.71
C ARG A 96 8.65 -7.06 -20.00
N GLU A 97 8.73 -6.98 -18.68
CA GLU A 97 9.69 -7.76 -17.89
C GLU A 97 9.33 -9.26 -17.88
N LEU A 98 8.04 -9.62 -17.84
CA LEU A 98 7.57 -10.99 -17.98
C LEU A 98 7.95 -11.57 -19.35
N SER A 99 7.69 -10.83 -20.44
CA SER A 99 8.08 -11.22 -21.80
C SER A 99 9.59 -11.41 -21.95
N ALA A 100 10.38 -10.48 -21.42
CA ALA A 100 11.86 -10.58 -21.40
C ALA A 100 12.34 -11.80 -20.60
N ALA A 101 11.57 -12.23 -19.62
CA ALA A 101 11.82 -13.41 -18.81
C ALA A 101 11.33 -14.74 -19.45
N GLY A 102 10.65 -14.68 -20.61
CA GLY A 102 10.04 -15.84 -21.28
C GLY A 102 8.77 -16.34 -20.56
N LEU A 103 8.14 -15.51 -19.74
CA LEU A 103 6.93 -15.85 -18.98
C LEU A 103 5.67 -15.31 -19.68
N MET A 104 4.70 -16.18 -19.92
CA MET A 104 3.42 -15.84 -20.57
C MET A 104 2.31 -15.64 -19.53
N VAL A 105 2.55 -14.78 -18.53
CA VAL A 105 1.57 -14.47 -17.48
C VAL A 105 0.76 -13.23 -17.90
N PRO A 106 -0.57 -13.34 -18.03
CA PRO A 106 -1.41 -12.19 -18.31
C PRO A 106 -1.38 -11.20 -17.14
N VAL A 107 -1.52 -9.89 -17.43
CA VAL A 107 -1.54 -8.83 -16.40
C VAL A 107 -2.79 -7.97 -16.61
N VAL A 108 -3.52 -7.69 -15.53
CA VAL A 108 -4.69 -6.81 -15.54
C VAL A 108 -4.64 -5.83 -14.39
N GLY A 109 -5.09 -4.59 -14.65
CA GLY A 109 -5.42 -3.62 -13.60
C GLY A 109 -6.93 -3.57 -13.40
N VAL A 110 -7.37 -3.68 -12.16
CA VAL A 110 -8.79 -3.61 -11.75
C VAL A 110 -9.00 -2.30 -11.00
N VAL A 111 -9.88 -1.46 -11.54
CA VAL A 111 -10.39 -0.30 -10.79
C VAL A 111 -11.19 -0.83 -9.63
N THR A 112 -10.79 -0.47 -8.41
CA THR A 112 -11.27 -1.13 -7.20
C THR A 112 -11.88 -0.11 -6.26
N GLN A 113 -13.09 -0.40 -5.79
CA GLN A 113 -13.81 0.35 -4.77
C GLN A 113 -13.65 -0.33 -3.40
N THR A 114 -13.53 0.49 -2.37
CA THR A 114 -13.42 0.00 -0.98
C THR A 114 -14.49 0.65 -0.13
N VAL A 115 -15.36 -0.16 0.43
CA VAL A 115 -16.42 0.30 1.32
C VAL A 115 -15.84 0.78 2.64
N VAL A 116 -16.32 1.93 3.09
CA VAL A 116 -16.02 2.50 4.39
C VAL A 116 -17.31 2.82 5.13
N SER A 117 -17.24 2.94 6.46
CA SER A 117 -18.42 3.37 7.24
C SER A 117 -18.60 4.88 7.16
N ALA A 118 -19.79 5.33 6.82
CA ALA A 118 -20.15 6.76 6.88
C ALA A 118 -20.06 7.33 8.31
N THR A 119 -20.14 6.47 9.33
CA THR A 119 -20.05 6.84 10.75
C THR A 119 -18.68 6.61 11.35
N ASP A 120 -17.66 6.29 10.54
CA ASP A 120 -16.28 6.16 11.02
C ASP A 120 -15.83 7.49 11.65
N PRO A 121 -15.28 7.49 12.88
CA PRO A 121 -14.78 8.71 13.53
C PRO A 121 -13.76 9.49 12.69
N ALA A 122 -12.98 8.80 11.86
CA ALA A 122 -12.03 9.44 10.95
C ALA A 122 -12.70 10.37 9.93
N MET A 123 -13.99 10.17 9.61
CA MET A 123 -14.73 11.06 8.69
C MET A 123 -14.86 12.48 9.25
N GLN A 124 -14.89 12.62 10.57
CA GLN A 124 -14.98 13.92 11.25
C GLN A 124 -13.60 14.48 11.67
N HIS A 125 -12.55 13.64 11.63
CA HIS A 125 -11.20 14.00 12.05
C HIS A 125 -10.19 13.77 10.92
N PRO A 126 -10.12 14.65 9.91
CA PRO A 126 -9.19 14.51 8.79
C PRO A 126 -7.73 14.55 9.27
N THR A 127 -6.96 13.51 8.95
CA THR A 127 -5.55 13.38 9.36
C THR A 127 -4.62 12.98 8.22
N LYS A 128 -5.15 12.46 7.09
CA LYS A 128 -4.34 11.94 5.97
C LYS A 128 -3.87 13.09 5.08
N PRO A 129 -2.56 13.41 5.02
CA PRO A 129 -2.07 14.47 4.17
C PRO A 129 -2.11 14.05 2.70
N ILE A 130 -2.65 14.93 1.84
CA ILE A 130 -2.70 14.76 0.38
C ILE A 130 -2.22 16.02 -0.33
N GLY A 131 -1.91 15.89 -1.62
CA GLY A 131 -1.56 17.00 -2.48
C GLY A 131 -0.19 17.62 -2.19
N PRO A 132 0.10 18.77 -2.81
CA PRO A 132 1.36 19.48 -2.67
C PRO A 132 1.46 20.21 -1.33
N PHE A 133 2.63 20.79 -1.09
CA PHE A 133 2.84 21.74 0.00
C PHE A 133 2.41 23.14 -0.45
N TYR A 134 1.74 23.85 0.44
CA TYR A 134 1.30 25.21 0.26
C TYR A 134 2.08 26.18 1.14
N SER A 135 2.20 27.44 0.71
CA SER A 135 2.60 28.53 1.60
C SER A 135 1.49 28.79 2.64
N ARG A 136 1.80 29.49 3.71
CA ARG A 136 0.79 29.87 4.71
C ARG A 136 -0.34 30.70 4.08
N ALA A 137 0.01 31.63 3.21
CA ALA A 137 -0.96 32.49 2.52
C ALA A 137 -1.91 31.68 1.62
N ASP A 138 -1.35 30.79 0.79
CA ASP A 138 -2.15 29.90 -0.08
C ASP A 138 -3.04 28.97 0.74
N ALA A 139 -2.53 28.44 1.88
CA ALA A 139 -3.28 27.56 2.74
C ALA A 139 -4.52 28.27 3.35
N GLU A 140 -4.36 29.50 3.85
CA GLU A 140 -5.47 30.29 4.39
C GLU A 140 -6.49 30.66 3.30
N GLU A 141 -6.02 31.00 2.11
CA GLU A 141 -6.92 31.23 0.96
C GLU A 141 -7.75 29.98 0.61
N LYS A 142 -7.10 28.81 0.53
CA LYS A 142 -7.79 27.55 0.21
C LYS A 142 -8.76 27.11 1.31
N LYS A 143 -8.45 27.32 2.58
CA LYS A 143 -9.41 27.13 3.67
C LYS A 143 -10.66 28.00 3.49
N ARG A 144 -10.47 29.27 3.13
CA ARG A 144 -11.57 30.22 2.92
C ARG A 144 -12.43 29.89 1.69
N LEU A 145 -11.79 29.54 0.56
CA LEU A 145 -12.48 29.31 -0.71
C LEU A 145 -13.16 27.93 -0.78
N PHE A 146 -12.52 26.90 -0.25
CA PHE A 146 -12.92 25.49 -0.42
C PHE A 146 -13.32 24.78 0.88
N GLY A 147 -13.20 25.46 2.03
CA GLY A 147 -13.51 24.83 3.33
C GLY A 147 -12.55 23.71 3.72
N TRP A 148 -11.35 23.65 3.14
CA TRP A 148 -10.42 22.56 3.37
C TRP A 148 -9.84 22.55 4.79
N THR A 149 -9.65 21.36 5.33
CA THR A 149 -8.80 21.17 6.51
C THR A 149 -7.35 21.12 6.06
N ILE A 150 -6.55 22.06 6.52
CA ILE A 150 -5.12 22.18 6.18
C ILE A 150 -4.31 22.26 7.46
N VAL A 151 -3.25 21.47 7.56
CA VAL A 151 -2.33 21.40 8.71
C VAL A 151 -0.91 21.73 8.29
N GLU A 152 -0.10 22.19 9.24
CA GLU A 152 1.34 22.35 9.05
C GLU A 152 2.03 20.98 9.07
N ASP A 153 2.88 20.71 8.08
CA ASP A 153 3.62 19.46 7.93
C ASP A 153 5.11 19.70 8.15
N ALA A 154 5.54 19.56 9.39
CA ALA A 154 6.93 19.45 9.86
C ALA A 154 7.94 20.37 9.12
N ALA A 155 7.76 21.67 9.13
CA ALA A 155 8.62 22.68 8.54
C ALA A 155 8.77 22.63 6.99
N ARG A 156 7.95 21.81 6.32
CA ARG A 156 7.91 21.73 4.83
C ARG A 156 6.83 22.61 4.22
N GLY A 157 5.94 23.18 5.04
CA GLY A 157 4.80 23.99 4.65
C GLY A 157 3.46 23.40 5.10
N TYR A 158 2.40 23.75 4.43
CA TYR A 158 1.03 23.37 4.79
C TYR A 158 0.48 22.36 3.79
N ARG A 159 -0.28 21.37 4.28
CA ARG A 159 -0.93 20.35 3.41
C ARG A 159 -2.40 20.20 3.74
N ARG A 160 -3.20 19.96 2.71
CA ARG A 160 -4.57 19.49 2.89
C ARG A 160 -4.55 18.14 3.59
N VAL A 161 -5.41 17.97 4.59
CA VAL A 161 -5.71 16.67 5.19
C VAL A 161 -7.15 16.27 4.92
N VAL A 162 -7.37 14.98 4.70
CA VAL A 162 -8.67 14.39 4.42
C VAL A 162 -8.94 13.24 5.39
N PRO A 163 -10.20 12.79 5.54
CA PRO A 163 -10.53 11.58 6.27
C PRO A 163 -9.76 10.37 5.77
N SER A 164 -9.40 9.46 6.69
CA SER A 164 -8.78 8.17 6.37
C SER A 164 -9.47 7.05 7.13
N PRO A 165 -10.72 6.70 6.73
CA PRO A 165 -11.52 5.70 7.41
C PRO A 165 -10.97 4.29 7.23
N GLU A 166 -11.43 3.37 8.08
CA GLU A 166 -11.11 1.95 8.00
C GLU A 166 -11.77 1.31 6.77
N PRO A 167 -11.01 0.50 5.99
CA PRO A 167 -11.59 -0.31 4.93
C PRO A 167 -12.43 -1.45 5.54
N VAL A 168 -13.65 -1.63 5.05
CA VAL A 168 -14.60 -2.63 5.55
C VAL A 168 -14.77 -3.78 4.56
N GLU A 169 -14.81 -3.48 3.26
CA GLU A 169 -15.08 -4.45 2.20
C GLU A 169 -14.45 -3.99 0.88
N ILE A 170 -14.03 -4.93 0.06
CA ILE A 170 -13.57 -4.69 -1.31
C ILE A 170 -14.70 -5.09 -2.26
N VAL A 171 -15.24 -4.14 -3.00
CA VAL A 171 -16.43 -4.37 -3.85
C VAL A 171 -16.16 -5.41 -4.93
N GLU A 172 -15.01 -5.34 -5.59
CA GLU A 172 -14.61 -6.22 -6.69
C GLU A 172 -13.90 -7.51 -6.22
N LEU A 173 -14.02 -7.88 -4.93
CA LEU A 173 -13.28 -9.02 -4.34
C LEU A 173 -13.44 -10.32 -5.12
N GLU A 174 -14.68 -10.72 -5.44
CA GLU A 174 -14.93 -11.99 -6.13
C GLU A 174 -14.35 -12.00 -7.55
N VAL A 175 -14.46 -10.89 -8.29
CA VAL A 175 -13.85 -10.77 -9.62
C VAL A 175 -12.33 -10.84 -9.52
N ILE A 176 -11.73 -10.19 -8.52
CA ILE A 176 -10.28 -10.26 -8.27
C ILE A 176 -9.87 -11.71 -7.98
N ARG A 177 -10.63 -12.42 -7.16
CA ARG A 177 -10.40 -13.83 -6.82
C ARG A 177 -10.40 -14.71 -8.07
N ASP A 178 -11.45 -14.65 -8.88
CA ASP A 178 -11.62 -15.45 -10.09
C ASP A 178 -10.46 -15.23 -11.07
N VAL A 179 -10.08 -13.98 -11.27
CA VAL A 179 -8.99 -13.60 -12.18
C VAL A 179 -7.62 -14.08 -11.66
N VAL A 180 -7.37 -14.00 -10.35
CA VAL A 180 -6.15 -14.54 -9.71
C VAL A 180 -6.11 -16.07 -9.82
N GLU A 181 -7.23 -16.74 -9.60
CA GLU A 181 -7.34 -18.21 -9.72
C GLU A 181 -7.11 -18.69 -11.14
N ALA A 182 -7.51 -17.89 -12.14
CA ALA A 182 -7.21 -18.12 -13.55
C ALA A 182 -5.72 -17.91 -13.92
N GLY A 183 -4.86 -17.56 -12.97
CA GLY A 183 -3.42 -17.40 -13.18
C GLY A 183 -3.01 -16.04 -13.74
N VAL A 184 -3.88 -15.05 -13.67
CA VAL A 184 -3.59 -13.67 -14.09
C VAL A 184 -2.90 -12.92 -12.94
N LEU A 185 -1.87 -12.13 -13.23
CA LEU A 185 -1.30 -11.18 -12.32
C LEU A 185 -2.23 -9.96 -12.22
N VAL A 186 -2.71 -9.67 -11.03
CA VAL A 186 -3.72 -8.63 -10.80
C VAL A 186 -3.12 -7.42 -10.07
N ILE A 187 -3.40 -6.23 -10.58
CA ILE A 187 -3.14 -4.94 -9.90
C ILE A 187 -4.50 -4.43 -9.42
N ALA A 188 -4.69 -4.31 -8.11
CA ALA A 188 -5.97 -3.92 -7.50
C ALA A 188 -5.78 -3.01 -6.29
N CYS A 189 -6.84 -2.45 -5.75
CA CYS A 189 -6.86 -1.59 -4.56
C CYS A 189 -5.82 -0.46 -4.60
N GLY A 190 -5.59 0.13 -5.77
CA GLY A 190 -4.68 1.26 -5.92
C GLY A 190 -5.07 2.42 -5.00
N GLY A 191 -4.09 2.96 -4.23
CA GLY A 191 -4.31 4.04 -3.28
C GLY A 191 -5.16 3.66 -2.05
N GLY A 192 -5.43 2.36 -1.85
CA GLY A 192 -6.33 1.85 -0.83
C GLY A 192 -7.75 1.58 -1.34
N GLY A 193 -7.97 1.71 -2.65
CA GLY A 193 -9.30 1.66 -3.28
C GLY A 193 -9.99 3.02 -3.32
N ILE A 194 -11.02 3.13 -4.15
CA ILE A 194 -11.91 4.30 -4.21
C ILE A 194 -12.84 4.20 -3.00
N PRO A 195 -12.82 5.17 -2.07
CA PRO A 195 -13.67 5.10 -0.89
C PRO A 195 -15.14 5.31 -1.26
N VAL A 196 -15.98 4.37 -0.88
CA VAL A 196 -17.43 4.42 -1.11
C VAL A 196 -18.19 4.06 0.16
N VAL A 197 -19.39 4.60 0.30
CA VAL A 197 -20.35 4.19 1.33
C VAL A 197 -21.55 3.48 0.70
N ARG A 198 -22.19 2.58 1.42
CA ARG A 198 -23.43 1.96 0.98
C ARG A 198 -24.58 2.95 1.09
N ALA A 199 -25.27 3.22 -0.01
CA ALA A 199 -26.39 4.14 -0.07
C ALA A 199 -27.39 3.71 -1.15
N ASN A 200 -28.68 3.86 -0.89
CA ASN A 200 -29.76 3.70 -1.87
C ASN A 200 -29.72 2.41 -2.71
N GLY A 201 -29.25 1.30 -2.12
CA GLY A 201 -29.13 0.00 -2.82
C GLY A 201 -27.90 -0.12 -3.73
N GLY A 202 -26.95 0.83 -3.66
CA GLY A 202 -25.69 0.84 -4.38
C GLY A 202 -24.55 1.41 -3.54
N PHE A 203 -23.64 2.10 -4.20
CA PHE A 203 -22.48 2.76 -3.59
C PHE A 203 -22.40 4.21 -4.01
N GLU A 204 -21.96 5.08 -3.10
CA GLU A 204 -21.69 6.50 -3.36
C GLU A 204 -20.26 6.82 -2.94
N GLY A 205 -19.50 7.54 -3.81
CA GLY A 205 -18.14 8.00 -3.53
C GLY A 205 -18.10 9.00 -2.38
N VAL A 206 -17.02 8.99 -1.60
CA VAL A 206 -16.82 9.93 -0.49
C VAL A 206 -15.46 10.60 -0.54
N GLU A 207 -15.38 11.85 -0.02
CA GLU A 207 -14.17 12.68 0.05
C GLU A 207 -13.20 12.15 1.14
N ALA A 208 -12.57 10.99 0.90
CA ALA A 208 -11.66 10.33 1.81
C ALA A 208 -10.47 9.69 1.06
N VAL A 209 -9.45 9.26 1.77
CA VAL A 209 -8.34 8.45 1.23
C VAL A 209 -8.03 7.33 2.21
N ILE A 210 -8.24 6.10 1.79
CA ILE A 210 -8.00 4.92 2.60
C ILE A 210 -6.49 4.65 2.71
N ASP A 211 -6.05 4.14 3.85
CA ASP A 211 -4.66 3.71 3.99
C ASP A 211 -4.40 2.45 3.14
N LYS A 212 -3.40 2.54 2.26
CA LYS A 212 -3.03 1.46 1.34
C LYS A 212 -2.69 0.17 2.07
N ASP A 213 -1.94 0.25 3.17
CA ASP A 213 -1.47 -0.95 3.87
C ASP A 213 -2.64 -1.66 4.57
N ARG A 214 -3.62 -0.90 5.11
CA ARG A 214 -4.86 -1.43 5.68
C ARG A 214 -5.74 -2.11 4.62
N ALA A 215 -5.96 -1.46 3.48
CA ALA A 215 -6.73 -2.04 2.37
C ALA A 215 -6.04 -3.28 1.78
N SER A 216 -4.71 -3.27 1.71
CA SER A 216 -3.92 -4.43 1.27
C SER A 216 -4.05 -5.60 2.23
N ALA A 217 -4.02 -5.35 3.54
CA ALA A 217 -4.21 -6.39 4.56
C ALA A 217 -5.62 -6.99 4.49
N LEU A 218 -6.65 -6.15 4.26
CA LEU A 218 -8.02 -6.62 4.06
C LEU A 218 -8.09 -7.51 2.81
N LEU A 219 -7.63 -7.05 1.66
CA LEU A 219 -7.64 -7.82 0.42
C LEU A 219 -6.85 -9.13 0.56
N ALA A 220 -5.67 -9.08 1.19
CA ALA A 220 -4.84 -10.26 1.44
C ALA A 220 -5.56 -11.30 2.30
N SER A 221 -6.26 -10.85 3.35
CA SER A 221 -7.03 -11.71 4.27
C SER A 221 -8.23 -12.35 3.57
N GLU A 222 -8.99 -11.56 2.83
CA GLU A 222 -10.19 -12.03 2.11
C GLU A 222 -9.85 -13.00 0.97
N LEU A 223 -8.74 -12.77 0.27
CA LEU A 223 -8.23 -13.71 -0.74
C LEU A 223 -7.54 -14.94 -0.13
N GLY A 224 -7.21 -14.91 1.17
CA GLY A 224 -6.51 -16.00 1.83
C GLY A 224 -5.11 -16.25 1.27
N VAL A 225 -4.36 -15.19 0.93
CA VAL A 225 -3.02 -15.35 0.35
C VAL A 225 -2.04 -16.00 1.35
N ASP A 226 -1.04 -16.72 0.83
CA ASP A 226 -0.03 -17.37 1.65
C ASP A 226 0.97 -16.37 2.24
N VAL A 227 1.32 -15.33 1.47
CA VAL A 227 2.29 -14.31 1.86
C VAL A 227 1.73 -12.92 1.63
N PHE A 228 1.82 -12.06 2.64
CA PHE A 228 1.59 -10.62 2.50
C PHE A 228 2.92 -9.89 2.57
N ALA A 229 3.36 -9.31 1.45
CA ALA A 229 4.61 -8.56 1.36
C ALA A 229 4.34 -7.07 1.31
N ILE A 230 4.96 -6.30 2.21
CA ILE A 230 4.88 -4.84 2.26
C ILE A 230 6.23 -4.26 1.82
N SER A 231 6.25 -3.65 0.64
CA SER A 231 7.43 -2.98 0.12
C SER A 231 7.53 -1.55 0.67
N THR A 232 8.69 -1.20 1.21
CA THR A 232 8.97 0.09 1.85
C THR A 232 10.37 0.61 1.46
N ASP A 233 10.80 1.73 2.04
CA ASP A 233 12.11 2.36 1.75
C ASP A 233 13.24 1.80 2.62
N THR A 234 12.94 0.85 3.52
CA THR A 234 13.93 0.25 4.41
C THR A 234 13.96 -1.26 4.20
N ASP A 235 15.15 -1.86 4.36
CA ASP A 235 15.33 -3.30 4.15
C ASP A 235 14.71 -4.13 5.27
N TYR A 236 14.62 -3.56 6.48
CA TYR A 236 14.08 -4.22 7.67
C TYR A 236 13.14 -3.30 8.45
N VAL A 237 12.33 -3.88 9.30
CA VAL A 237 11.74 -3.20 10.46
C VAL A 237 12.83 -3.07 11.51
N TYR A 238 13.03 -1.87 12.03
CA TYR A 238 14.07 -1.60 13.03
C TYR A 238 13.46 -1.22 14.37
N LEU A 239 14.01 -1.75 15.44
CA LEU A 239 13.85 -1.17 16.77
C LEU A 239 14.78 0.04 16.89
N ASP A 240 14.36 1.04 17.67
CA ASP A 240 15.14 2.26 17.91
C ASP A 240 15.66 2.94 16.63
N TYR A 241 14.83 3.00 15.60
CA TYR A 241 15.21 3.58 14.30
C TYR A 241 15.84 4.97 14.43
N LYS A 242 17.01 5.14 13.79
CA LYS A 242 17.86 6.36 13.86
C LYS A 242 18.47 6.67 15.22
N LYS A 243 18.49 5.73 16.17
CA LYS A 243 19.23 5.83 17.43
C LYS A 243 20.51 4.98 17.38
N PRO A 244 21.49 5.23 18.26
CA PRO A 244 22.70 4.39 18.36
C PRO A 244 22.42 2.90 18.68
N THR A 245 21.26 2.62 19.28
CA THR A 245 20.79 1.26 19.62
C THR A 245 19.94 0.63 18.52
N GLN A 246 19.90 1.21 17.32
CA GLN A 246 19.13 0.68 16.21
C GLN A 246 19.50 -0.76 15.89
N SER A 247 18.51 -1.64 15.85
CA SER A 247 18.69 -3.06 15.50
C SER A 247 17.61 -3.54 14.54
N PRO A 248 17.97 -4.33 13.50
CA PRO A 248 16.99 -4.89 12.56
C PRO A 248 16.25 -6.07 13.20
N LEU A 249 14.97 -6.17 12.92
CA LEU A 249 14.20 -7.38 13.15
C LEU A 249 14.28 -8.25 11.88
N THR A 250 14.93 -9.39 11.94
CA THR A 250 15.03 -10.31 10.79
C THR A 250 13.88 -11.30 10.76
N CYS A 251 13.54 -11.89 11.92
CA CYS A 251 12.38 -12.74 12.12
C CYS A 251 11.77 -12.44 13.48
N VAL A 252 10.45 -12.30 13.54
CA VAL A 252 9.73 -11.93 14.76
C VAL A 252 8.35 -12.57 14.79
N ALA A 253 7.93 -13.05 15.98
CA ALA A 253 6.56 -13.49 16.20
C ALA A 253 5.60 -12.30 16.26
N ALA A 254 4.35 -12.51 15.86
CA ALA A 254 3.33 -11.46 15.86
C ALA A 254 3.12 -10.86 17.27
N GLU A 255 3.21 -11.67 18.33
CA GLU A 255 3.06 -11.23 19.72
C GLU A 255 4.18 -10.29 20.14
N ASP A 256 5.43 -10.61 19.81
CA ASP A 256 6.59 -9.77 20.12
C ASP A 256 6.52 -8.45 19.34
N LEU A 257 6.15 -8.52 18.05
CA LEU A 257 5.97 -7.34 17.23
C LEU A 257 4.86 -6.45 17.77
N GLU A 258 3.75 -7.03 18.25
CA GLU A 258 2.67 -6.29 18.89
C GLU A 258 3.12 -5.60 20.19
N SER A 259 3.94 -6.27 20.99
CA SER A 259 4.54 -5.67 22.18
C SER A 259 5.39 -4.45 21.83
N HIS A 260 6.26 -4.56 20.82
CA HIS A 260 7.05 -3.44 20.32
C HIS A 260 6.18 -2.30 19.74
N TYR A 261 5.08 -2.63 19.08
CA TYR A 261 4.13 -1.64 18.57
C TYR A 261 3.47 -0.86 19.73
N ARG A 262 3.00 -1.55 20.75
CA ARG A 262 2.36 -0.93 21.93
C ARG A 262 3.32 -0.06 22.76
N THR A 263 4.61 -0.41 22.79
CA THR A 263 5.65 0.37 23.46
C THR A 263 6.18 1.53 22.62
N GLY A 264 5.61 1.78 21.42
CA GLY A 264 5.86 2.97 20.63
C GLY A 264 7.14 2.95 19.79
N HIS A 265 7.71 1.77 19.52
CA HIS A 265 8.90 1.66 18.67
C HIS A 265 8.67 2.11 17.22
N PHE A 266 7.41 2.09 16.73
CA PHE A 266 7.09 2.37 15.34
C PHE A 266 6.28 3.66 15.22
N PRO A 267 6.85 4.73 14.63
CA PRO A 267 6.19 6.03 14.56
C PRO A 267 4.92 5.96 13.68
N PRO A 268 3.87 6.71 14.04
CA PRO A 268 2.69 6.87 13.20
C PRO A 268 3.04 7.51 11.86
N GLY A 269 2.34 7.11 10.80
CA GLY A 269 2.47 7.70 9.46
C GLY A 269 3.51 7.06 8.55
N ASN A 270 4.39 6.18 9.05
CA ASN A 270 5.35 5.43 8.22
C ASN A 270 5.34 3.93 8.54
N MET A 271 6.17 3.47 9.49
CA MET A 271 6.28 2.05 9.84
C MET A 271 5.07 1.56 10.66
N GLY A 272 4.48 2.41 11.51
CA GLY A 272 3.33 2.04 12.34
C GLY A 272 2.17 1.41 11.56
N PRO A 273 1.63 2.04 10.51
CA PRO A 273 0.55 1.46 9.70
C PRO A 273 0.92 0.13 9.04
N LYS A 274 2.19 -0.08 8.66
CA LYS A 274 2.67 -1.33 8.06
C LYS A 274 2.68 -2.48 9.07
N VAL A 275 3.20 -2.20 10.27
CA VAL A 275 3.19 -3.16 11.38
C VAL A 275 1.75 -3.49 11.80
N GLU A 276 0.89 -2.49 11.93
CA GLU A 276 -0.53 -2.69 12.22
C GLU A 276 -1.20 -3.59 11.17
N SER A 277 -0.98 -3.33 9.88
CA SER A 277 -1.54 -4.10 8.77
C SER A 277 -0.99 -5.53 8.74
N ALA A 278 0.29 -5.72 9.06
CA ALA A 278 0.88 -7.03 9.22
C ALA A 278 0.20 -7.85 10.34
N LEU A 279 0.01 -7.23 11.50
CA LEU A 279 -0.67 -7.87 12.64
C LEU A 279 -2.14 -8.19 12.33
N ARG A 280 -2.85 -7.31 11.61
CA ARG A 280 -4.24 -7.55 11.17
C ARG A 280 -4.34 -8.78 10.26
N PHE A 281 -3.47 -8.89 9.26
CA PHE A 281 -3.44 -10.03 8.35
C PHE A 281 -3.16 -11.34 9.10
N LEU A 282 -2.19 -11.36 10.01
CA LEU A 282 -1.86 -12.56 10.79
C LEU A 282 -2.98 -12.97 11.74
N ARG A 283 -3.68 -12.02 12.38
CA ARG A 283 -4.89 -12.28 13.19
C ARG A 283 -6.03 -12.86 12.38
N ALA A 284 -6.16 -12.48 11.09
CA ALA A 284 -7.11 -13.05 10.15
C ALA A 284 -6.67 -14.39 9.56
N ARG A 285 -5.81 -15.15 10.26
CA ARG A 285 -5.23 -16.46 9.87
C ARG A 285 -4.25 -16.40 8.69
N GLY A 286 -3.66 -15.24 8.41
CA GLY A 286 -2.55 -15.10 7.48
C GLY A 286 -1.35 -15.95 7.92
N LYS A 287 -0.59 -16.49 6.96
CA LYS A 287 0.50 -17.42 7.25
C LYS A 287 1.84 -16.74 7.50
N GLN A 288 2.11 -15.65 6.77
CA GLN A 288 3.39 -14.94 6.85
C GLN A 288 3.25 -13.53 6.31
N VAL A 289 3.92 -12.58 6.98
CA VAL A 289 4.14 -11.23 6.43
C VAL A 289 5.63 -10.99 6.22
N ILE A 290 5.96 -10.25 5.17
CA ILE A 290 7.32 -9.80 4.88
C ILE A 290 7.30 -8.28 4.75
N ILE A 291 8.21 -7.58 5.43
CA ILE A 291 8.43 -6.13 5.26
C ILE A 291 9.86 -5.93 4.80
N THR A 292 10.05 -5.34 3.61
CA THR A 292 11.38 -5.15 3.01
C THR A 292 11.36 -4.05 1.95
N SER A 293 12.52 -3.67 1.42
CA SER A 293 12.62 -2.84 0.21
C SER A 293 12.25 -3.66 -1.04
N TYR A 294 11.87 -2.98 -2.13
CA TYR A 294 11.51 -3.69 -3.37
C TYR A 294 12.74 -4.39 -3.99
N GLU A 295 13.94 -3.88 -3.76
CA GLU A 295 15.19 -4.47 -4.22
C GLU A 295 15.44 -5.86 -3.62
N HIS A 296 15.04 -6.06 -2.39
CA HIS A 296 15.24 -7.30 -1.64
C HIS A 296 14.02 -8.23 -1.61
N LEU A 297 12.96 -7.92 -2.37
CA LEU A 297 11.68 -8.65 -2.30
C LEU A 297 11.84 -10.16 -2.55
N CYS A 298 12.58 -10.55 -3.59
CA CYS A 298 12.82 -11.98 -3.90
C CYS A 298 13.64 -12.68 -2.80
N ASP A 299 14.70 -12.02 -2.32
CA ASP A 299 15.55 -12.55 -1.26
C ASP A 299 14.79 -12.66 0.07
N ALA A 300 13.90 -11.71 0.34
CA ALA A 300 13.07 -11.72 1.54
C ALA A 300 12.04 -12.86 1.51
N VAL A 301 11.40 -13.11 0.36
CA VAL A 301 10.52 -14.28 0.18
C VAL A 301 11.29 -15.58 0.32
N ALA A 302 12.55 -15.63 -0.15
CA ALA A 302 13.45 -16.76 0.05
C ALA A 302 14.04 -16.88 1.47
N GLY A 303 13.74 -15.92 2.37
CA GLY A 303 14.22 -15.92 3.76
C GLY A 303 15.64 -15.40 3.96
N LYS A 304 16.21 -14.71 2.98
CA LYS A 304 17.60 -14.21 2.99
C LYS A 304 17.71 -12.72 3.35
N ALA A 305 16.62 -11.98 3.33
CA ALA A 305 16.56 -10.56 3.62
C ALA A 305 15.20 -10.17 4.23
N GLY A 306 15.06 -8.90 4.62
CA GLY A 306 13.80 -8.36 5.11
C GLY A 306 13.39 -8.85 6.50
N THR A 307 12.32 -8.27 7.01
CA THR A 307 11.69 -8.72 8.26
C THR A 307 10.58 -9.70 7.92
N ARG A 308 10.72 -10.93 8.43
CA ARG A 308 9.69 -11.96 8.39
C ARG A 308 8.89 -11.93 9.69
N ILE A 309 7.58 -11.87 9.58
CA ILE A 309 6.67 -11.87 10.71
C ILE A 309 5.79 -13.12 10.57
N LEU A 310 5.79 -13.94 11.62
CA LEU A 310 5.06 -15.21 11.68
C LEU A 310 3.88 -15.10 12.65
N PRO A 311 2.82 -15.92 12.49
CA PRO A 311 1.76 -16.01 13.49
C PRO A 311 2.31 -16.31 14.88
N ALA A 312 1.52 -16.00 15.91
CA ALA A 312 1.80 -16.49 17.26
C ALA A 312 1.92 -18.01 17.25
N THR A 313 2.97 -18.56 17.87
CA THR A 313 3.23 -20.00 17.91
C THR A 313 2.16 -20.69 18.75
N ASP A 314 1.38 -21.58 18.15
CA ASP A 314 0.60 -22.58 18.89
C ASP A 314 1.62 -23.66 19.32
N HIS A 315 1.76 -23.92 20.63
CA HIS A 315 2.77 -24.79 21.26
C HIS A 315 2.96 -26.20 20.67
N ARG A 316 2.26 -26.53 19.58
CA ARG A 316 2.36 -27.80 18.84
C ARG A 316 3.09 -27.73 17.49
N ARG A 317 3.46 -26.52 17.00
CA ARG A 317 4.21 -26.31 15.75
C ARG A 317 5.63 -25.77 15.97
N ASP A 318 6.05 -25.66 17.24
CA ASP A 318 7.18 -24.86 17.70
C ASP A 318 8.57 -25.27 17.16
N ALA A 319 8.78 -26.51 16.73
CA ALA A 319 10.11 -26.95 16.30
C ALA A 319 10.49 -26.47 14.90
N GLU A 320 9.57 -26.53 13.94
CA GLU A 320 9.88 -26.15 12.55
C GLU A 320 9.95 -24.62 12.32
N ASP A 321 9.17 -23.84 13.06
CA ASP A 321 9.12 -22.37 12.87
C ASP A 321 10.19 -21.65 13.70
N ALA A 322 10.56 -22.18 14.86
CA ALA A 322 11.76 -21.78 15.61
C ALA A 322 13.04 -22.06 14.80
N GLU A 323 13.13 -23.22 14.14
CA GLU A 323 14.26 -23.58 13.28
C GLU A 323 14.38 -22.66 12.05
N LYS A 324 13.26 -22.19 11.49
CA LYS A 324 13.24 -21.19 10.42
C LYS A 324 13.72 -19.81 10.87
N CYS A 325 13.44 -19.41 12.11
CA CYS A 325 13.96 -18.18 12.70
C CYS A 325 15.40 -18.29 13.16
N GLU A 326 15.87 -19.48 13.61
CA GLU A 326 17.27 -19.70 14.00
C GLU A 326 18.21 -19.85 12.80
N THR A 327 17.76 -20.45 11.71
CA THR A 327 18.55 -20.53 10.45
C THR A 327 18.77 -19.17 9.80
N ALA A 328 17.92 -18.19 10.04
CA ALA A 328 18.09 -16.80 9.58
C ALA A 328 19.10 -15.98 10.41
N LYS A 329 19.60 -16.52 11.54
CA LYS A 329 20.60 -15.87 12.41
C LYS A 329 22.04 -16.36 12.17
N LYS A 330 22.24 -17.36 11.30
CA LYS A 330 23.55 -17.86 10.86
C LYS A 330 23.85 -17.43 9.41
#